data_4a44f84aeb14c50283c8d7a9f793d6b4
#
_entry.id   4a44f84aeb14c50283c8d7a9f793d6b4
#
_cell.length_a   1.000
_cell.length_b   1.000
_cell.length_c   1.000
_cell.angle_alpha   90.00
_cell.angle_beta   90.00
_cell.angle_gamma   90.00
#
_symmetry.space_group_name_H-M   'P 1'
#
loop_
_entity.id
_entity.type
_entity.pdbx_description
1 polymer ?
#
loop_
_entity_poly.entity_id
_entity_poly.type
_entity_poly.pdbx_seq_one_letter_code
_entity_poly.pdbx_strand_id
1 'polypeptide(L)'
;MLSFKSGFTALALGGALLFGQAQAQTAKSAIDIATIGEPGPLDPVTVTSDLVSIITQHVFETLYAFDGKWEAAPLLAAALPEISDGGKLYTIGLRQGVKFHDGSTMTADDVVASLQRWLKASPRGKLAAPAVDEIAAKDAKTVTIKLKQPFAPLLPLLAMNNGAAAIMPKALAASTDTLKTYVGTGPYKIVEQKPDQYIRMVRFDGYVSPPGAASGYAGARKAEIEELRFVPVPNATTRVDGMLAGQYQFADSLPTELAPKFKGQAGAETIMVKPFGWALVIFNQKTGPMANPLVRQAAQAALAPEDMLLAAFGDPTFFQVEGSIYPKGTPFYDEASVKGYNQHDAKKAGELLKQAGYKGEPIKILTSPQYDFLYKMSLVAQQNLQEAGFTVDLQVLDWATLLSKRSDANAWDAFFTYHTFVPEPTLITIMNPAYPGWWDTPEKKAALDAFNAETDPAKRVTDWKAIQGLFYTQVPAIKIGEFYNLAAQSKKLSGYTPVPWPFFWNVKVAQ
;
A
#
# COMPACT_ATOMS: atom_id res chain seq x y z
N MET A 1 0.09 90.35 42.21
CA MET A 1 -0.46 89.61 43.34
C MET A 1 -0.01 88.14 43.21
N LEU A 2 0.72 87.66 44.19
CA LEU A 2 1.09 86.32 44.46
C LEU A 2 1.86 85.51 43.38
N SER A 3 3.13 85.54 43.53
CA SER A 3 4.18 84.64 42.97
C SER A 3 4.16 83.28 43.64
N PHE A 4 4.28 82.19 42.83
CA PHE A 4 4.70 80.88 43.35
C PHE A 4 5.83 80.39 42.54
N LYS A 5 6.99 80.31 43.18
CA LYS A 5 8.17 79.60 42.69
C LYS A 5 8.02 78.12 43.06
N SER A 6 8.13 77.20 42.10
CA SER A 6 8.29 75.77 42.38
C SER A 6 9.58 75.29 41.81
N GLY A 7 10.43 74.75 42.68
CA GLY A 7 11.76 74.18 42.32
C GLY A 7 11.60 72.82 41.68
N PHE A 8 12.46 72.61 40.68
CA PHE A 8 12.63 71.27 40.06
C PHE A 8 13.73 70.48 40.79
N THR A 9 13.34 69.44 41.43
CA THR A 9 14.31 68.42 41.95
C THR A 9 14.45 67.30 40.89
N ALA A 10 15.64 67.22 40.29
CA ALA A 10 15.96 66.16 39.34
C ALA A 10 16.27 64.83 40.10
N LEU A 11 15.42 63.81 39.95
CA LEU A 11 15.69 62.45 40.38
C LEU A 11 16.24 61.66 39.21
N ALA A 12 17.52 61.29 39.25
CA ALA A 12 18.15 60.40 38.31
C ALA A 12 17.76 58.93 38.67
N LEU A 13 16.84 58.34 37.91
CA LEU A 13 16.60 56.89 37.95
C LEU A 13 17.53 56.17 36.95
N GLY A 14 18.53 55.49 37.50
CA GLY A 14 19.35 54.52 36.78
C GLY A 14 18.52 53.28 36.42
N GLY A 15 18.02 53.24 35.16
CA GLY A 15 17.38 52.03 34.61
C GLY A 15 18.41 50.98 34.20
N ALA A 16 18.61 49.92 34.96
CA ALA A 16 19.35 48.75 34.55
C ALA A 16 18.55 48.03 33.43
N LEU A 17 19.01 48.15 32.18
CA LEU A 17 18.52 47.34 31.06
C LEU A 17 18.97 45.89 31.28
N LEU A 18 18.10 45.08 31.85
CA LEU A 18 18.19 43.63 31.77
C LEU A 18 17.90 43.20 30.32
N PHE A 19 18.95 43.03 29.52
CA PHE A 19 18.88 42.26 28.30
C PHE A 19 18.54 40.82 28.64
N GLY A 20 17.26 40.49 28.71
CA GLY A 20 16.82 39.10 28.68
C GLY A 20 17.27 38.52 27.34
N GLN A 21 18.23 37.60 27.39
CA GLN A 21 18.51 36.73 26.26
C GLN A 21 17.23 35.93 25.99
N ALA A 22 16.46 36.39 25.00
CA ALA A 22 15.46 35.56 24.38
C ALA A 22 16.23 34.38 23.75
N GLN A 23 16.25 33.23 24.43
CA GLN A 23 16.62 31.99 23.80
C GLN A 23 15.70 31.85 22.58
N ALA A 24 16.29 32.00 21.40
CA ALA A 24 15.63 31.66 20.15
C ALA A 24 15.24 30.19 20.27
N GLN A 25 13.96 29.96 20.59
CA GLN A 25 13.37 28.66 20.53
C GLN A 25 13.51 28.21 19.07
N THR A 26 14.46 27.32 18.79
CA THR A 26 14.64 26.75 17.45
C THR A 26 13.27 26.28 16.99
N ALA A 27 12.77 26.88 15.92
CA ALA A 27 11.47 26.55 15.37
C ALA A 27 11.46 25.04 15.11
N LYS A 28 10.50 24.33 15.70
CA LYS A 28 10.36 22.89 15.51
C LYS A 28 10.18 22.62 14.02
N SER A 29 10.96 21.68 13.48
CA SER A 29 10.75 21.25 12.10
C SER A 29 9.43 20.49 12.00
N ALA A 30 8.52 20.98 11.17
CA ALA A 30 7.21 20.38 10.93
C ALA A 30 6.95 20.29 9.43
N ILE A 31 6.23 19.25 9.00
CA ILE A 31 5.73 19.12 7.63
C ILE A 31 4.26 18.78 7.61
N ASP A 32 3.55 19.36 6.66
CA ASP A 32 2.18 19.04 6.31
C ASP A 32 2.16 18.12 5.08
N ILE A 33 1.50 16.99 5.22
CA ILE A 33 1.40 15.91 4.23
C ILE A 33 -0.04 15.86 3.77
N ALA A 34 -0.32 16.35 2.56
CA ALA A 34 -1.66 16.31 1.99
C ALA A 34 -2.00 14.89 1.51
N THR A 35 -3.04 14.29 2.09
CA THR A 35 -3.53 12.95 1.77
C THR A 35 -4.80 13.00 0.93
N ILE A 36 -5.15 11.87 0.30
CA ILE A 36 -6.32 11.77 -0.58
C ILE A 36 -7.67 11.91 0.14
N GLY A 37 -7.68 11.90 1.46
CA GLY A 37 -8.90 12.04 2.26
C GLY A 37 -8.67 11.69 3.71
N GLU A 38 -9.76 11.65 4.47
CA GLU A 38 -9.77 11.21 5.87
C GLU A 38 -9.48 9.70 5.92
N PRO A 39 -8.52 9.22 6.73
CA PRO A 39 -8.36 7.80 6.97
C PRO A 39 -9.55 7.27 7.79
N GLY A 40 -9.90 6.03 7.59
CA GLY A 40 -10.78 5.31 8.51
C GLY A 40 -10.09 5.10 9.88
N PRO A 41 -10.58 4.14 10.66
CA PRO A 41 -9.93 3.79 11.93
C PRO A 41 -8.44 3.45 11.74
N LEU A 42 -7.58 4.05 12.57
CA LEU A 42 -6.12 3.90 12.48
C LEU A 42 -5.64 2.58 13.12
N ASP A 43 -6.20 1.47 12.68
CA ASP A 43 -5.81 0.14 13.14
C ASP A 43 -5.06 -0.59 12.03
N PRO A 44 -3.71 -0.72 12.12
CA PRO A 44 -2.90 -1.33 11.08
C PRO A 44 -3.17 -2.81 10.87
N VAL A 45 -3.81 -3.48 11.85
CA VAL A 45 -4.08 -4.91 11.84
C VAL A 45 -5.37 -5.22 11.09
N THR A 46 -6.45 -4.49 11.36
CA THR A 46 -7.80 -4.87 10.93
C THR A 46 -8.16 -4.43 9.51
N VAL A 47 -7.38 -3.52 8.93
CA VAL A 47 -7.65 -2.98 7.58
C VAL A 47 -6.43 -3.11 6.66
N THR A 48 -6.72 -3.14 5.35
CA THR A 48 -5.70 -3.13 4.28
C THR A 48 -5.75 -1.82 3.47
N SER A 49 -6.21 -0.73 4.09
CA SER A 49 -6.22 0.60 3.48
C SER A 49 -4.81 1.15 3.39
N ASP A 50 -4.39 1.55 2.19
CA ASP A 50 -3.07 2.15 1.96
C ASP A 50 -2.90 3.44 2.79
N LEU A 51 -3.92 4.29 2.85
CA LEU A 51 -3.87 5.54 3.63
C LEU A 51 -3.66 5.27 5.13
N VAL A 52 -4.34 4.25 5.69
CA VAL A 52 -4.12 3.84 7.09
C VAL A 52 -2.69 3.32 7.27
N SER A 53 -2.17 2.53 6.33
CA SER A 53 -0.81 1.99 6.38
C SER A 53 0.25 3.10 6.29
N ILE A 54 0.07 4.08 5.39
CA ILE A 54 0.93 5.27 5.26
C ILE A 54 1.06 5.99 6.61
N ILE A 55 -0.03 6.16 7.32
CA ILE A 55 -0.05 6.87 8.60
C ILE A 55 0.52 5.99 9.72
N THR A 56 -0.01 4.78 9.87
CA THR A 56 0.25 3.94 11.05
C THR A 56 1.64 3.30 11.08
N GLN A 57 2.33 3.14 9.94
CA GLN A 57 3.71 2.63 9.89
C GLN A 57 4.74 3.55 10.57
N HIS A 58 4.38 4.80 10.86
CA HIS A 58 5.21 5.71 11.67
C HIS A 58 5.11 5.42 13.17
N VAL A 59 4.02 4.75 13.57
CA VAL A 59 3.64 4.47 14.97
C VAL A 59 3.92 3.02 15.35
N PHE A 60 3.58 2.10 14.45
CA PHE A 60 3.69 0.66 14.68
C PHE A 60 4.74 0.04 13.77
N GLU A 61 5.49 -0.90 14.32
CA GLU A 61 6.46 -1.70 13.58
C GLU A 61 6.07 -3.17 13.60
N THR A 62 6.61 -3.91 12.65
CA THR A 62 6.48 -5.36 12.47
C THR A 62 7.79 -6.07 12.82
N LEU A 63 7.81 -7.39 12.88
CA LEU A 63 9.04 -8.15 13.10
C LEU A 63 10.04 -7.98 11.96
N TYR A 64 9.53 -7.89 10.73
CA TYR A 64 10.30 -7.74 9.49
C TYR A 64 9.72 -6.57 8.69
N ALA A 65 10.48 -6.05 7.73
CA ALA A 65 10.04 -5.06 6.76
C ALA A 65 10.68 -5.35 5.42
N PHE A 66 10.10 -4.86 4.31
CA PHE A 66 10.72 -5.01 2.99
C PHE A 66 11.84 -4.00 2.79
N ASP A 67 12.97 -4.49 2.29
CA ASP A 67 14.09 -3.66 1.88
C ASP A 67 13.87 -3.04 0.48
N GLY A 68 14.87 -2.32 -0.04
CA GLY A 68 14.81 -1.71 -1.38
C GLY A 68 14.76 -2.71 -2.55
N LYS A 69 14.98 -4.00 -2.29
CA LYS A 69 14.84 -5.09 -3.27
C LYS A 69 13.55 -5.87 -3.09
N TRP A 70 12.69 -5.44 -2.19
CA TRP A 70 11.46 -6.14 -1.81
C TRP A 70 11.68 -7.49 -1.15
N GLU A 71 12.84 -7.68 -0.53
CA GLU A 71 13.14 -8.84 0.31
C GLU A 71 12.81 -8.54 1.78
N ALA A 72 12.33 -9.54 2.51
CA ALA A 72 12.05 -9.37 3.93
C ALA A 72 13.37 -9.25 4.73
N ALA A 73 13.50 -8.17 5.48
CA ALA A 73 14.66 -7.85 6.31
C ALA A 73 14.25 -7.62 7.77
N PRO A 74 15.13 -7.85 8.76
CA PRO A 74 14.83 -7.66 10.16
C PRO A 74 14.45 -6.22 10.50
N LEU A 75 13.41 -6.04 11.38
CA LEU A 75 13.00 -4.75 11.92
C LEU A 75 12.92 -4.80 13.46
N LEU A 76 11.91 -5.44 14.05
CA LEU A 76 11.89 -5.74 15.50
C LEU A 76 12.52 -7.10 15.81
N ALA A 77 12.63 -7.99 14.83
CA ALA A 77 13.49 -9.15 14.91
C ALA A 77 14.97 -8.74 14.86
N ALA A 78 15.85 -9.48 15.55
CA ALA A 78 17.30 -9.24 15.56
C ALA A 78 17.99 -9.76 14.28
N ALA A 79 17.41 -10.77 13.64
CA ALA A 79 17.89 -11.41 12.41
C ALA A 79 16.71 -12.04 11.67
N LEU A 80 16.97 -12.60 10.47
CA LEU A 80 16.02 -13.49 9.80
C LEU A 80 15.73 -14.70 10.71
N PRO A 81 14.55 -15.35 10.61
CA PRO A 81 14.20 -16.47 11.46
C PRO A 81 15.13 -17.65 11.19
N GLU A 82 15.49 -18.40 12.23
CA GLU A 82 16.00 -19.76 12.06
C GLU A 82 14.81 -20.66 11.70
N ILE A 83 14.87 -21.31 10.52
CA ILE A 83 13.82 -22.20 10.04
C ILE A 83 14.31 -23.65 10.16
N SER A 84 13.58 -24.49 10.87
CA SER A 84 13.89 -25.90 11.13
C SER A 84 12.65 -26.78 10.95
N ASP A 85 12.74 -28.06 11.28
CA ASP A 85 11.67 -29.06 11.14
C ASP A 85 11.05 -29.05 9.73
N GLY A 86 11.90 -29.06 8.69
CA GLY A 86 11.44 -29.07 7.31
C GLY A 86 10.58 -27.88 6.92
N GLY A 87 10.86 -26.69 7.46
CA GLY A 87 10.13 -25.45 7.16
C GLY A 87 8.93 -25.19 8.07
N LYS A 88 8.76 -25.97 9.15
CA LYS A 88 7.59 -25.86 10.04
C LYS A 88 7.87 -25.15 11.36
N LEU A 89 9.12 -24.93 11.74
CA LEU A 89 9.44 -24.20 12.97
C LEU A 89 10.29 -22.97 12.67
N TYR A 90 9.75 -21.80 13.00
CA TYR A 90 10.40 -20.50 12.90
C TYR A 90 10.81 -20.06 14.30
N THR A 91 12.12 -19.86 14.54
CA THR A 91 12.66 -19.30 15.79
C THR A 91 13.14 -17.89 15.51
N ILE A 92 12.56 -16.91 16.21
CA ILE A 92 12.73 -15.49 15.97
C ILE A 92 13.32 -14.83 17.23
N GLY A 93 14.58 -14.41 17.16
CA GLY A 93 15.21 -13.58 18.19
C GLY A 93 14.74 -12.13 18.08
N LEU A 94 14.44 -11.47 19.20
CA LEU A 94 13.95 -10.10 19.25
C LEU A 94 15.07 -9.11 19.53
N ARG A 95 15.02 -7.93 18.92
CA ARG A 95 15.90 -6.81 19.28
C ARG A 95 15.65 -6.43 20.73
N GLN A 96 16.73 -6.09 21.43
CA GLN A 96 16.70 -5.74 22.85
C GLN A 96 16.62 -4.22 23.06
N GLY A 97 16.00 -3.81 24.16
CA GLY A 97 15.89 -2.41 24.56
C GLY A 97 14.85 -1.60 23.79
N VAL A 98 14.07 -2.23 22.90
CA VAL A 98 12.99 -1.56 22.17
C VAL A 98 11.92 -1.08 23.15
N LYS A 99 11.54 0.19 23.05
CA LYS A 99 10.53 0.83 23.88
C LYS A 99 9.23 1.06 23.12
N PHE A 100 8.12 0.85 23.80
CA PHE A 100 6.83 1.36 23.36
C PHE A 100 6.69 2.85 23.68
N HIS A 101 5.74 3.53 23.05
CA HIS A 101 5.48 4.96 23.25
C HIS A 101 5.07 5.33 24.70
N ASP A 102 4.60 4.37 25.48
CA ASP A 102 4.28 4.51 26.90
C ASP A 102 5.51 4.35 27.82
N GLY A 103 6.68 4.04 27.25
CA GLY A 103 7.94 3.84 27.94
C GLY A 103 8.20 2.40 28.40
N SER A 104 7.23 1.49 28.30
CA SER A 104 7.43 0.06 28.59
C SER A 104 8.39 -0.58 27.57
N THR A 105 9.04 -1.68 27.97
CA THR A 105 9.98 -2.41 27.09
C THR A 105 9.26 -3.56 26.43
N MET A 106 9.42 -3.70 25.11
CA MET A 106 8.89 -4.81 24.32
C MET A 106 9.46 -6.16 24.80
N THR A 107 8.59 -7.14 24.94
CA THR A 107 8.90 -8.51 25.32
C THR A 107 8.36 -9.52 24.31
N ALA A 108 8.79 -10.78 24.43
CA ALA A 108 8.23 -11.87 23.61
C ALA A 108 6.72 -12.07 23.83
N ASP A 109 6.22 -11.81 25.04
CA ASP A 109 4.79 -11.90 25.33
C ASP A 109 3.95 -10.87 24.55
N ASP A 110 4.48 -9.64 24.36
CA ASP A 110 3.83 -8.61 23.56
C ASP A 110 3.77 -9.05 22.09
N VAL A 111 4.86 -9.63 21.58
CA VAL A 111 4.92 -10.16 20.23
C VAL A 111 3.93 -11.31 20.02
N VAL A 112 3.89 -12.28 20.96
CA VAL A 112 2.93 -13.41 20.88
C VAL A 112 1.49 -12.91 20.87
N ALA A 113 1.12 -12.01 21.77
CA ALA A 113 -0.23 -11.44 21.83
C ALA A 113 -0.59 -10.68 20.53
N SER A 114 0.35 -9.88 20.01
CA SER A 114 0.18 -9.12 18.77
C SER A 114 -0.04 -10.04 17.56
N LEU A 115 0.77 -11.09 17.42
CA LEU A 115 0.63 -12.05 16.32
C LEU A 115 -0.65 -12.87 16.46
N GLN A 116 -1.09 -13.23 17.66
CA GLN A 116 -2.37 -13.90 17.90
C GLN A 116 -3.56 -13.00 17.49
N ARG A 117 -3.50 -11.69 17.82
CA ARG A 117 -4.47 -10.70 17.36
C ARG A 117 -4.47 -10.62 15.83
N TRP A 118 -3.29 -10.55 15.21
CA TRP A 118 -3.13 -10.49 13.77
C TRP A 118 -3.75 -11.70 13.07
N LEU A 119 -3.50 -12.94 13.52
CA LEU A 119 -4.11 -14.15 12.95
C LEU A 119 -5.65 -14.11 12.98
N LYS A 120 -6.24 -13.52 14.02
CA LYS A 120 -7.70 -13.47 14.20
C LYS A 120 -8.35 -12.32 13.45
N ALA A 121 -7.76 -11.13 13.48
CA ALA A 121 -8.39 -9.89 13.05
C ALA A 121 -7.94 -9.41 11.66
N SER A 122 -6.70 -9.70 11.27
CA SER A 122 -6.14 -9.18 10.01
C SER A 122 -6.62 -9.99 8.79
N PRO A 123 -6.99 -9.32 7.69
CA PRO A 123 -7.18 -9.99 6.40
C PRO A 123 -5.92 -10.77 5.95
N ARG A 124 -4.72 -10.25 6.25
CA ARG A 124 -3.43 -10.91 5.95
C ARG A 124 -3.14 -12.05 6.92
N GLY A 125 -3.40 -11.85 8.21
CA GLY A 125 -3.23 -12.88 9.23
C GLY A 125 -4.11 -14.11 8.98
N LYS A 126 -5.32 -13.91 8.48
CA LYS A 126 -6.24 -14.98 8.11
C LYS A 126 -5.72 -15.86 6.95
N LEU A 127 -4.81 -15.37 6.12
CA LEU A 127 -4.12 -16.21 5.11
C LEU A 127 -3.10 -17.16 5.76
N ALA A 128 -2.43 -16.73 6.84
CA ALA A 128 -1.46 -17.55 7.57
C ALA A 128 -2.12 -18.49 8.59
N ALA A 129 -3.26 -18.09 9.17
CA ALA A 129 -3.91 -18.80 10.27
C ALA A 129 -4.14 -20.31 10.04
N PRO A 130 -4.55 -20.79 8.84
CA PRO A 130 -4.69 -22.22 8.61
C PRO A 130 -3.40 -23.02 8.75
N ALA A 131 -2.25 -22.41 8.39
CA ALA A 131 -0.94 -23.06 8.45
C ALA A 131 -0.33 -23.01 9.86
N VAL A 132 -0.68 -22.03 10.70
CA VAL A 132 -0.12 -21.86 12.05
C VAL A 132 -0.73 -22.88 13.02
N ASP A 133 0.15 -23.60 13.74
CA ASP A 133 -0.21 -24.49 14.85
C ASP A 133 -0.14 -23.75 16.17
N GLU A 134 1.01 -23.12 16.47
CA GLU A 134 1.28 -22.45 17.74
C GLU A 134 2.17 -21.22 17.55
N ILE A 135 1.95 -20.19 18.37
CA ILE A 135 2.87 -19.08 18.57
C ILE A 135 3.15 -18.98 20.07
N ALA A 136 4.41 -19.10 20.45
CA ALA A 136 4.83 -19.14 21.86
C ALA A 136 6.07 -18.29 22.12
N ALA A 137 6.17 -17.74 23.33
CA ALA A 137 7.40 -17.18 23.86
C ALA A 137 8.28 -18.36 24.36
N LYS A 138 9.43 -18.59 23.73
CA LYS A 138 10.42 -19.56 24.20
C LYS A 138 11.13 -19.04 25.46
N ASP A 139 11.40 -17.76 25.48
CA ASP A 139 11.94 -16.97 26.58
C ASP A 139 11.58 -15.48 26.38
N ALA A 140 12.07 -14.58 27.22
CA ALA A 140 11.76 -13.15 27.16
C ALA A 140 12.21 -12.45 25.85
N LYS A 141 13.06 -13.09 25.05
CA LYS A 141 13.74 -12.52 23.88
C LYS A 141 13.53 -13.34 22.60
N THR A 142 12.84 -14.46 22.68
CA THR A 142 12.71 -15.42 21.58
C THR A 142 11.26 -15.86 21.45
N VAL A 143 10.73 -15.74 20.24
CA VAL A 143 9.41 -16.22 19.87
C VAL A 143 9.56 -17.39 18.89
N THR A 144 8.71 -18.40 19.04
CA THR A 144 8.58 -19.50 18.09
C THR A 144 7.22 -19.47 17.42
N ILE A 145 7.21 -19.74 16.12
CA ILE A 145 5.98 -19.99 15.33
C ILE A 145 6.10 -21.40 14.77
N LYS A 146 5.23 -22.27 15.22
CA LYS A 146 5.12 -23.64 14.74
C LYS A 146 4.01 -23.73 13.71
N LEU A 147 4.29 -24.37 12.58
CA LEU A 147 3.36 -24.60 11.47
C LEU A 147 2.96 -26.06 11.40
N LYS A 148 1.73 -26.32 10.96
CA LYS A 148 1.21 -27.66 10.64
C LYS A 148 1.87 -28.25 9.40
N GLN A 149 2.20 -27.36 8.45
CA GLN A 149 2.90 -27.67 7.18
C GLN A 149 3.75 -26.47 6.78
N PRO A 150 4.78 -26.62 5.93
CA PRO A 150 5.56 -25.50 5.42
C PRO A 150 4.64 -24.47 4.76
N PHE A 151 4.92 -23.19 5.04
CA PHE A 151 4.16 -22.06 4.49
C PHE A 151 5.12 -20.89 4.23
N ALA A 152 5.74 -20.89 3.05
CA ALA A 152 6.76 -19.91 2.66
C ALA A 152 6.27 -18.44 2.71
N PRO A 153 4.98 -18.11 2.43
CA PRO A 153 4.48 -16.74 2.54
C PRO A 153 4.49 -16.15 3.96
N LEU A 154 4.75 -16.93 5.01
CA LEU A 154 4.72 -16.42 6.39
C LEU A 154 5.67 -15.23 6.59
N LEU A 155 6.92 -15.34 6.13
CA LEU A 155 7.91 -14.28 6.31
C LEU A 155 7.53 -12.99 5.56
N PRO A 156 7.17 -13.00 4.27
CA PRO A 156 6.59 -11.84 3.59
C PRO A 156 5.35 -11.26 4.26
N LEU A 157 4.44 -12.10 4.78
CA LEU A 157 3.25 -11.66 5.50
C LEU A 157 3.60 -10.91 6.80
N LEU A 158 4.64 -11.35 7.52
CA LEU A 158 5.15 -10.68 8.72
C LEU A 158 5.89 -9.37 8.41
N ALA A 159 6.25 -9.12 7.15
CA ALA A 159 6.92 -7.90 6.70
C ALA A 159 5.96 -6.84 6.13
N MET A 160 4.69 -7.22 5.83
CA MET A 160 3.70 -6.30 5.27
C MET A 160 3.30 -5.22 6.25
N ASN A 161 3.26 -3.97 5.77
CA ASN A 161 2.76 -2.81 6.51
C ASN A 161 1.24 -2.57 6.34
N ASN A 162 0.59 -3.31 5.44
CA ASN A 162 -0.82 -3.22 5.07
C ASN A 162 -1.54 -4.47 5.58
N GLY A 163 -2.47 -4.33 6.52
CA GLY A 163 -2.98 -5.45 7.32
C GLY A 163 -1.90 -6.07 8.20
N ALA A 164 -1.07 -5.21 8.78
CA ALA A 164 0.24 -5.50 9.34
C ALA A 164 0.19 -6.42 10.57
N ALA A 165 1.20 -7.27 10.72
CA ALA A 165 1.51 -7.98 11.97
C ALA A 165 2.17 -7.00 12.97
N ALA A 166 1.45 -5.91 13.26
CA ALA A 166 1.93 -4.79 14.05
C ALA A 166 2.12 -5.18 15.53
N ILE A 167 3.29 -4.89 16.06
CA ILE A 167 3.62 -5.21 17.47
C ILE A 167 3.19 -4.05 18.37
N MET A 168 2.47 -4.42 19.44
CA MET A 168 1.90 -3.50 20.43
C MET A 168 1.95 -4.13 21.83
N PRO A 169 1.78 -3.35 22.91
CA PRO A 169 1.71 -3.90 24.26
C PRO A 169 0.65 -4.99 24.37
N LYS A 170 0.94 -6.07 25.08
CA LYS A 170 0.08 -7.24 25.28
C LYS A 170 -1.35 -6.86 25.71
N ALA A 171 -1.47 -5.88 26.60
CA ALA A 171 -2.78 -5.40 27.07
C ALA A 171 -3.62 -4.80 25.93
N LEU A 172 -2.99 -4.10 24.96
CA LEU A 172 -3.65 -3.52 23.79
C LEU A 172 -3.98 -4.60 22.76
N ALA A 173 -3.09 -5.58 22.60
CA ALA A 173 -3.27 -6.70 21.67
C ALA A 173 -4.31 -7.73 22.12
N ALA A 174 -4.73 -7.72 23.39
CA ALA A 174 -5.69 -8.68 23.96
C ALA A 174 -7.09 -8.59 23.33
N SER A 175 -7.51 -7.42 22.83
CA SER A 175 -8.77 -7.23 22.12
C SER A 175 -8.57 -7.32 20.60
N THR A 176 -9.58 -7.85 19.90
CA THR A 176 -9.70 -7.78 18.43
C THR A 176 -10.51 -6.57 17.96
N ASP A 177 -11.04 -5.78 18.88
CA ASP A 177 -11.73 -4.53 18.56
C ASP A 177 -10.79 -3.53 17.89
N THR A 178 -11.37 -2.61 17.14
CA THR A 178 -10.62 -1.50 16.53
C THR A 178 -9.90 -0.67 17.60
N LEU A 179 -8.63 -0.37 17.38
CA LEU A 179 -7.80 0.39 18.31
C LEU A 179 -8.38 1.80 18.53
N LYS A 180 -8.42 2.20 19.82
CA LYS A 180 -8.75 3.57 20.25
C LYS A 180 -7.54 4.30 20.81
N THR A 181 -6.46 3.58 21.08
CA THR A 181 -5.19 4.09 21.61
C THR A 181 -4.06 3.55 20.75
N TYR A 182 -3.13 4.41 20.40
CA TYR A 182 -2.08 4.11 19.44
C TYR A 182 -0.71 4.07 20.13
N VAL A 183 -0.37 2.92 20.69
CA VAL A 183 0.91 2.67 21.38
C VAL A 183 1.68 1.61 20.60
N GLY A 184 2.69 2.04 19.88
CA GLY A 184 3.61 1.19 19.11
C GLY A 184 5.05 1.45 19.48
N THR A 185 5.97 0.93 18.68
CA THR A 185 7.43 1.05 18.85
C THR A 185 8.07 2.03 17.86
N GLY A 186 7.28 2.62 16.95
CA GLY A 186 7.76 3.41 15.83
C GLY A 186 8.42 4.74 16.18
N PRO A 187 9.08 5.39 15.21
CA PRO A 187 9.83 6.63 15.41
C PRO A 187 8.96 7.86 15.71
N TYR A 188 7.65 7.78 15.49
CA TYR A 188 6.69 8.83 15.79
C TYR A 188 5.51 8.30 16.62
N LYS A 189 4.91 9.17 17.41
CA LYS A 189 3.70 8.88 18.19
C LYS A 189 2.58 9.87 17.86
N ILE A 190 1.34 9.39 17.72
CA ILE A 190 0.15 10.22 17.57
C ILE A 190 -0.09 10.98 18.88
N VAL A 191 -0.27 12.28 18.80
CA VAL A 191 -0.56 13.14 19.95
C VAL A 191 -1.89 13.88 19.81
N GLU A 192 -2.40 13.98 18.58
CA GLU A 192 -3.68 14.64 18.33
C GLU A 192 -4.32 14.10 17.04
N GLN A 193 -5.63 13.92 17.07
CA GLN A 193 -6.44 13.60 15.89
C GLN A 193 -7.64 14.54 15.88
N LYS A 194 -7.74 15.37 14.84
CA LYS A 194 -8.89 16.22 14.58
C LYS A 194 -9.54 15.77 13.28
N PRO A 195 -10.72 15.14 13.34
CA PRO A 195 -11.42 14.68 12.15
C PRO A 195 -11.55 15.78 11.10
N ASP A 196 -11.38 15.43 9.84
CA ASP A 196 -11.42 16.32 8.66
C ASP A 196 -10.40 17.48 8.68
N GLN A 197 -9.48 17.51 9.64
CA GLN A 197 -8.47 18.56 9.73
C GLN A 197 -7.05 17.99 9.65
N TYR A 198 -6.65 17.13 10.60
CA TYR A 198 -5.33 16.52 10.60
C TYR A 198 -5.16 15.42 11.64
N ILE A 199 -4.17 14.57 11.39
CA ILE A 199 -3.55 13.71 12.39
C ILE A 199 -2.14 14.22 12.64
N ARG A 200 -1.85 14.59 13.89
CA ARG A 200 -0.56 15.14 14.31
C ARG A 200 0.26 14.10 15.07
N MET A 201 1.47 13.93 14.61
CA MET A 201 2.48 13.06 15.23
C MET A 201 3.70 13.87 15.63
N VAL A 202 4.34 13.46 16.72
CA VAL A 202 5.63 14.01 17.16
C VAL A 202 6.66 12.91 17.23
N ARG A 203 7.92 13.28 17.05
CA ARG A 203 9.06 12.39 17.23
C ARG A 203 9.03 11.71 18.60
N PHE A 204 9.34 10.44 18.61
CA PHE A 204 9.52 9.66 19.85
C PHE A 204 11.00 9.60 20.21
N ASP A 205 11.44 10.38 21.20
CA ASP A 205 12.85 10.46 21.60
C ASP A 205 13.37 9.15 22.22
N GLY A 206 12.47 8.27 22.67
CA GLY A 206 12.80 6.92 23.16
C GLY A 206 12.98 5.87 22.06
N TYR A 207 12.88 6.26 20.79
CA TYR A 207 12.96 5.33 19.66
C TYR A 207 14.36 4.69 19.54
N VAL A 208 14.36 3.37 19.39
CA VAL A 208 15.59 2.59 19.16
C VAL A 208 15.63 2.16 17.70
N SER A 209 16.40 2.89 16.89
CA SER A 209 16.55 2.59 15.45
C SER A 209 17.13 1.20 15.21
N PRO A 210 16.66 0.44 14.19
CA PRO A 210 17.33 -0.76 13.73
C PRO A 210 18.77 -0.46 13.30
N PRO A 211 19.69 -1.44 13.41
CA PRO A 211 21.04 -1.32 12.88
C PRO A 211 21.06 -1.39 11.35
N GLY A 212 22.20 -1.02 10.75
CA GLY A 212 22.45 -1.10 9.31
C GLY A 212 22.00 0.15 8.53
N ALA A 213 22.31 0.18 7.25
CA ALA A 213 21.91 1.26 6.35
C ALA A 213 20.40 1.19 6.07
N ALA A 214 19.77 2.35 5.86
CA ALA A 214 18.38 2.42 5.40
C ALA A 214 18.24 1.79 4.01
N SER A 215 17.23 0.96 3.82
CA SER A 215 16.93 0.29 2.55
C SER A 215 15.43 0.02 2.46
N GLY A 216 14.73 0.69 1.56
CA GLY A 216 13.28 0.60 1.49
C GLY A 216 12.63 0.92 2.84
N TYR A 217 11.82 0.00 3.36
CA TYR A 217 11.19 0.12 4.68
C TYR A 217 12.06 -0.44 5.81
N ALA A 218 13.20 -1.08 5.50
CA ALA A 218 14.09 -1.73 6.46
C ALA A 218 15.32 -0.87 6.79
N GLY A 219 16.14 -1.35 7.77
CA GLY A 219 17.36 -0.69 8.22
C GLY A 219 17.08 0.54 9.07
N ALA A 220 18.09 1.41 9.19
CA ALA A 220 18.05 2.55 10.09
C ALA A 220 16.90 3.53 9.79
N ARG A 221 16.16 3.90 10.83
CA ARG A 221 15.09 4.90 10.81
C ARG A 221 15.41 6.05 11.74
N LYS A 222 15.46 7.26 11.22
CA LYS A 222 15.75 8.47 11.99
C LYS A 222 14.61 9.46 11.84
N ALA A 223 13.98 9.84 12.92
CA ALA A 223 12.96 10.88 12.95
C ALA A 223 13.67 12.27 12.97
N GLU A 224 14.13 12.72 11.81
CA GLU A 224 14.84 14.00 11.67
C GLU A 224 13.86 15.19 11.79
N ILE A 225 12.59 15.00 11.40
CA ILE A 225 11.51 15.97 11.51
C ILE A 225 10.84 15.80 12.87
N GLU A 226 10.57 16.91 13.56
CA GLU A 226 9.98 16.84 14.91
C GLU A 226 8.47 16.61 14.89
N GLU A 227 7.77 17.11 13.87
CA GLU A 227 6.31 17.01 13.77
C GLU A 227 5.87 16.66 12.35
N LEU A 228 4.99 15.66 12.23
CA LEU A 228 4.30 15.29 10.99
C LEU A 228 2.82 15.57 11.16
N ARG A 229 2.20 16.22 10.16
CA ARG A 229 0.75 16.40 10.11
C ARG A 229 0.20 15.83 8.82
N PHE A 230 -0.63 14.80 8.93
CA PHE A 230 -1.36 14.24 7.80
C PHE A 230 -2.68 14.98 7.66
N VAL A 231 -2.84 15.70 6.56
CA VAL A 231 -3.96 16.61 6.30
C VAL A 231 -4.84 16.02 5.20
N PRO A 232 -6.13 15.71 5.47
CA PRO A 232 -7.04 15.20 4.44
C PRO A 232 -7.41 16.32 3.45
N VAL A 233 -7.07 16.13 2.18
CA VAL A 233 -7.37 17.05 1.08
C VAL A 233 -7.94 16.25 -0.09
N PRO A 234 -9.23 15.90 -0.08
CA PRO A 234 -9.82 15.00 -1.07
C PRO A 234 -9.72 15.50 -2.52
N ASN A 235 -9.81 16.80 -2.73
CA ASN A 235 -9.73 17.38 -4.07
C ASN A 235 -8.27 17.44 -4.55
N ALA A 236 -7.98 16.77 -5.66
CA ALA A 236 -6.63 16.65 -6.22
C ALA A 236 -6.06 18.00 -6.69
N THR A 237 -6.88 18.87 -7.29
CA THR A 237 -6.45 20.21 -7.71
C THR A 237 -6.05 21.05 -6.49
N THR A 238 -6.82 20.99 -5.40
CA THR A 238 -6.48 21.67 -4.13
C THR A 238 -5.15 21.14 -3.56
N ARG A 239 -4.86 19.81 -3.67
CA ARG A 239 -3.56 19.28 -3.24
C ARG A 239 -2.42 19.86 -4.07
N VAL A 240 -2.58 19.93 -5.41
CA VAL A 240 -1.58 20.51 -6.30
C VAL A 240 -1.37 21.99 -6.02
N ASP A 241 -2.43 22.78 -5.95
CA ASP A 241 -2.35 24.21 -5.74
C ASP A 241 -1.74 24.53 -4.35
N GLY A 242 -2.09 23.77 -3.31
CA GLY A 242 -1.50 23.89 -1.98
C GLY A 242 0.00 23.56 -1.96
N MET A 243 0.43 22.55 -2.73
CA MET A 243 1.87 22.24 -2.93
C MET A 243 2.61 23.41 -3.59
N LEU A 244 2.05 23.97 -4.65
CA LEU A 244 2.66 25.08 -5.40
C LEU A 244 2.71 26.37 -4.55
N ALA A 245 1.72 26.56 -3.68
CA ALA A 245 1.69 27.66 -2.71
C ALA A 245 2.61 27.43 -1.49
N GLY A 246 3.20 26.25 -1.33
CA GLY A 246 4.06 25.89 -0.19
C GLY A 246 3.27 25.59 1.10
N GLN A 247 1.96 25.40 1.01
CA GLN A 247 1.09 25.05 2.15
C GLN A 247 1.40 23.64 2.64
N TYR A 248 1.67 22.69 1.70
CA TYR A 248 2.06 21.32 2.02
C TYR A 248 3.50 21.10 1.60
N GLN A 249 4.22 20.23 2.32
CA GLN A 249 5.57 19.83 1.98
C GLN A 249 5.60 18.50 1.21
N PHE A 250 4.50 17.75 1.27
CA PHE A 250 4.32 16.52 0.49
C PHE A 250 2.83 16.36 0.12
N ALA A 251 2.56 15.89 -1.07
CA ALA A 251 1.23 15.49 -1.52
C ALA A 251 1.29 14.17 -2.26
N ASP A 252 0.45 13.22 -1.84
CA ASP A 252 0.35 11.88 -2.42
C ASP A 252 -0.75 11.81 -3.49
N SER A 253 -0.59 10.85 -4.41
CA SER A 253 -1.62 10.44 -5.39
C SER A 253 -2.18 11.60 -6.20
N LEU A 254 -1.32 12.26 -6.95
CA LEU A 254 -1.68 13.36 -7.84
C LEU A 254 -2.06 12.83 -9.23
N PRO A 255 -3.08 13.43 -9.90
CA PRO A 255 -3.39 13.14 -11.29
C PRO A 255 -2.21 13.47 -12.21
N THR A 256 -1.90 12.56 -13.14
CA THR A 256 -0.76 12.70 -14.05
C THR A 256 -0.89 13.90 -15.00
N GLU A 257 -2.11 14.27 -15.39
CA GLU A 257 -2.41 15.45 -16.19
C GLU A 257 -2.07 16.78 -15.50
N LEU A 258 -1.91 16.78 -14.17
CA LEU A 258 -1.49 17.96 -13.41
C LEU A 258 0.04 18.07 -13.25
N ALA A 259 0.80 17.06 -13.64
CA ALA A 259 2.27 17.06 -13.58
C ALA A 259 2.91 18.29 -14.28
N PRO A 260 2.41 18.77 -15.44
CA PRO A 260 2.98 19.95 -16.10
C PRO A 260 2.95 21.23 -15.25
N LYS A 261 2.03 21.35 -14.27
CA LYS A 261 1.97 22.51 -13.37
C LYS A 261 3.22 22.66 -12.51
N PHE A 262 3.97 21.58 -12.28
CA PHE A 262 5.21 21.60 -11.49
C PHE A 262 6.45 21.94 -12.32
N LYS A 263 6.34 21.96 -13.65
CA LYS A 263 7.47 22.25 -14.53
C LYS A 263 7.95 23.69 -14.33
N GLY A 264 9.26 23.86 -14.00
CA GLY A 264 9.86 25.18 -13.77
C GLY A 264 9.54 25.80 -12.40
N GLN A 265 8.81 25.14 -11.53
CA GLN A 265 8.51 25.64 -10.18
C GLN A 265 9.76 25.61 -9.29
N ALA A 266 9.99 26.69 -8.56
CA ALA A 266 11.16 26.81 -7.68
C ALA A 266 10.98 26.04 -6.35
N GLY A 267 9.75 25.94 -5.84
CA GLY A 267 9.45 25.46 -4.49
C GLY A 267 9.07 23.98 -4.39
N ALA A 268 8.59 23.38 -5.48
CA ALA A 268 8.08 22.00 -5.49
C ALA A 268 8.48 21.24 -6.75
N GLU A 269 8.48 19.92 -6.65
CA GLU A 269 8.77 19.00 -7.76
C GLU A 269 7.89 17.76 -7.66
N THR A 270 7.70 17.09 -8.80
CA THR A 270 6.99 15.80 -8.84
C THR A 270 7.93 14.64 -8.55
N ILE A 271 7.36 13.58 -7.96
CA ILE A 271 8.04 12.32 -7.68
C ILE A 271 7.24 11.21 -8.34
N MET A 272 7.93 10.34 -9.08
CA MET A 272 7.37 9.12 -9.65
C MET A 272 7.63 7.95 -8.72
N VAL A 273 6.59 7.27 -8.27
CA VAL A 273 6.68 6.06 -7.45
C VAL A 273 6.59 4.83 -8.35
N LYS A 274 7.66 4.02 -8.35
CA LYS A 274 7.81 2.78 -9.15
C LYS A 274 8.45 1.67 -8.30
N PRO A 275 7.92 0.43 -8.35
CA PRO A 275 6.61 0.06 -8.89
C PRO A 275 5.48 0.61 -8.03
N PHE A 276 4.28 0.78 -8.59
CA PHE A 276 3.12 1.17 -7.80
C PHE A 276 1.97 0.16 -7.91
N GLY A 277 1.50 -0.14 -9.11
CA GLY A 277 0.42 -1.09 -9.30
C GLY A 277 0.14 -1.40 -10.76
N TRP A 278 -0.85 -2.22 -10.97
CA TRP A 278 -1.31 -2.63 -12.29
C TRP A 278 -2.83 -2.62 -12.38
N ALA A 279 -3.32 -2.08 -13.48
CA ALA A 279 -4.74 -2.03 -13.79
C ALA A 279 -5.19 -3.34 -14.44
N LEU A 280 -6.42 -3.75 -14.15
CA LEU A 280 -6.99 -4.98 -14.69
C LEU A 280 -8.51 -4.91 -14.81
N VAL A 281 -9.05 -5.73 -15.69
CA VAL A 281 -10.47 -6.07 -15.75
C VAL A 281 -10.64 -7.50 -15.28
N ILE A 282 -11.49 -7.72 -14.27
CA ILE A 282 -11.76 -9.03 -13.66
C ILE A 282 -13.08 -9.56 -14.19
N PHE A 283 -13.12 -10.86 -14.49
CA PHE A 283 -14.29 -11.55 -15.03
C PHE A 283 -15.00 -12.38 -13.97
N ASN A 284 -16.33 -12.40 -14.06
CA ASN A 284 -17.18 -13.27 -13.27
C ASN A 284 -17.12 -14.70 -13.82
N GLN A 285 -16.56 -15.64 -13.08
CA GLN A 285 -16.45 -17.03 -13.51
C GLN A 285 -17.59 -17.91 -13.00
N LYS A 286 -18.53 -17.36 -12.18
CA LYS A 286 -19.65 -18.12 -11.63
C LYS A 286 -20.89 -18.10 -12.49
N THR A 287 -21.21 -16.95 -13.06
CA THR A 287 -22.48 -16.72 -13.77
C THR A 287 -22.26 -15.85 -15.00
N GLY A 288 -23.28 -15.79 -15.87
CA GLY A 288 -23.27 -14.94 -17.05
C GLY A 288 -22.36 -15.43 -18.18
N PRO A 289 -22.24 -14.66 -19.25
CA PRO A 289 -21.43 -15.04 -20.40
C PRO A 289 -19.95 -15.25 -20.09
N MET A 290 -19.40 -14.49 -19.12
CA MET A 290 -18.00 -14.59 -18.71
C MET A 290 -17.66 -15.86 -17.89
N ALA A 291 -18.66 -16.65 -17.48
CA ALA A 291 -18.42 -18.00 -16.93
C ALA A 291 -17.78 -18.93 -17.99
N ASN A 292 -18.07 -18.70 -19.30
CA ASN A 292 -17.49 -19.46 -20.39
C ASN A 292 -16.04 -19.00 -20.66
N PRO A 293 -15.01 -19.88 -20.55
CA PRO A 293 -13.60 -19.51 -20.79
C PRO A 293 -13.33 -19.02 -22.21
N LEU A 294 -14.05 -19.49 -23.25
CA LEU A 294 -13.87 -19.00 -24.61
C LEU A 294 -14.33 -17.55 -24.76
N VAL A 295 -15.38 -17.13 -24.03
CA VAL A 295 -15.82 -15.73 -24.02
C VAL A 295 -14.77 -14.83 -23.35
N ARG A 296 -14.14 -15.28 -22.28
CA ARG A 296 -13.03 -14.55 -21.64
C ARG A 296 -11.79 -14.46 -22.54
N GLN A 297 -11.46 -15.55 -23.24
CA GLN A 297 -10.37 -15.56 -24.23
C GLN A 297 -10.68 -14.65 -25.44
N ALA A 298 -11.94 -14.55 -25.84
CA ALA A 298 -12.37 -13.59 -26.87
C ALA A 298 -12.15 -12.16 -26.37
N ALA A 299 -12.53 -11.84 -25.14
CA ALA A 299 -12.26 -10.52 -24.55
C ALA A 299 -10.75 -10.23 -24.47
N GLN A 300 -9.92 -11.22 -24.11
CA GLN A 300 -8.45 -11.08 -24.09
C GLN A 300 -7.89 -10.79 -25.49
N ALA A 301 -8.42 -11.41 -26.53
CA ALA A 301 -8.00 -11.15 -27.90
C ALA A 301 -8.44 -9.77 -28.41
N ALA A 302 -9.63 -9.30 -28.00
CA ALA A 302 -10.20 -8.03 -28.44
C ALA A 302 -9.51 -6.79 -27.84
N LEU A 303 -9.15 -6.84 -26.56
CA LEU A 303 -8.68 -5.65 -25.83
C LEU A 303 -7.30 -5.17 -26.31
N ALA A 304 -7.14 -3.84 -26.29
CA ALA A 304 -5.91 -3.10 -26.62
C ALA A 304 -5.34 -2.44 -25.35
N PRO A 305 -4.61 -3.18 -24.48
CA PRO A 305 -4.01 -2.66 -23.26
C PRO A 305 -3.21 -1.36 -23.43
N GLU A 306 -2.42 -1.23 -24.49
CA GLU A 306 -1.63 -0.03 -24.77
C GLU A 306 -2.53 1.20 -25.00
N ASP A 307 -3.59 1.07 -25.81
CA ASP A 307 -4.53 2.17 -26.09
C ASP A 307 -5.29 2.56 -24.82
N MET A 308 -5.64 1.57 -23.99
CA MET A 308 -6.29 1.79 -22.70
C MET A 308 -5.39 2.57 -21.73
N LEU A 309 -4.09 2.23 -21.64
CA LEU A 309 -3.12 2.94 -20.82
C LEU A 309 -2.88 4.36 -21.34
N LEU A 310 -2.77 4.52 -22.66
CA LEU A 310 -2.58 5.83 -23.29
C LEU A 310 -3.80 6.74 -23.05
N ALA A 311 -5.01 6.23 -23.20
CA ALA A 311 -6.23 6.97 -22.90
C ALA A 311 -6.34 7.38 -21.41
N ALA A 312 -5.85 6.52 -20.50
CA ALA A 312 -5.90 6.76 -19.07
C ALA A 312 -4.88 7.79 -18.60
N PHE A 313 -3.65 7.72 -19.07
CA PHE A 313 -2.50 8.46 -18.51
C PHE A 313 -1.90 9.50 -19.46
N GLY A 314 -2.19 9.42 -20.76
CA GLY A 314 -1.78 10.40 -21.77
C GLY A 314 -0.31 10.36 -22.18
N ASP A 315 0.60 10.08 -21.23
CA ASP A 315 2.04 10.08 -21.46
C ASP A 315 2.66 8.73 -21.01
N PRO A 316 3.39 8.03 -21.91
CA PRO A 316 4.03 6.74 -21.61
C PRO A 316 5.02 6.76 -20.43
N THR A 317 5.43 7.93 -19.95
CA THR A 317 6.27 8.00 -18.75
C THR A 317 5.56 7.60 -17.47
N PHE A 318 4.20 7.56 -17.47
CA PHE A 318 3.37 7.23 -16.31
C PHE A 318 2.90 5.77 -16.26
N PHE A 319 3.21 4.97 -17.27
CA PHE A 319 2.80 3.57 -17.33
C PHE A 319 3.83 2.70 -18.04
N GLN A 320 3.61 1.39 -17.98
CA GLN A 320 4.37 0.39 -18.70
C GLN A 320 3.42 -0.62 -19.35
N VAL A 321 3.55 -0.82 -20.66
CA VAL A 321 2.90 -1.91 -21.39
C VAL A 321 3.66 -3.20 -21.07
N GLU A 322 3.19 -3.94 -20.09
CA GLU A 322 3.87 -5.12 -19.54
C GLU A 322 2.86 -6.19 -19.15
N GLY A 323 3.00 -7.37 -19.74
CA GLY A 323 2.12 -8.51 -19.48
C GLY A 323 2.49 -9.31 -18.24
N SER A 324 3.78 -9.41 -17.87
CA SER A 324 4.16 -10.08 -16.63
C SER A 324 3.44 -9.45 -15.43
N ILE A 325 2.84 -10.27 -14.56
CA ILE A 325 2.12 -9.77 -13.38
C ILE A 325 3.09 -9.02 -12.45
N TYR A 326 4.33 -9.46 -12.38
CA TYR A 326 5.38 -8.79 -11.62
C TYR A 326 6.24 -7.88 -12.50
N PRO A 327 6.61 -6.69 -12.01
CA PRO A 327 7.45 -5.74 -12.74
C PRO A 327 8.86 -6.28 -13.00
N LYS A 328 9.46 -5.83 -14.09
CA LYS A 328 10.85 -6.14 -14.41
C LYS A 328 11.79 -5.71 -13.27
N GLY A 329 12.72 -6.59 -12.91
CA GLY A 329 13.65 -6.35 -11.80
C GLY A 329 13.14 -6.83 -10.43
N THR A 330 11.98 -7.47 -10.36
CA THR A 330 11.48 -8.16 -9.16
C THR A 330 11.67 -9.67 -9.27
N PRO A 331 11.68 -10.42 -8.15
CA PRO A 331 11.99 -11.87 -8.16
C PRO A 331 11.04 -12.71 -9.02
N PHE A 332 9.78 -12.33 -9.13
CA PHE A 332 8.74 -13.09 -9.83
C PHE A 332 8.45 -12.58 -11.26
N TYR A 333 9.29 -11.70 -11.80
CA TYR A 333 9.15 -11.28 -13.20
C TYR A 333 9.31 -12.47 -14.16
N ASP A 334 8.35 -12.66 -15.05
CA ASP A 334 8.42 -13.68 -16.09
C ASP A 334 7.62 -13.30 -17.33
N GLU A 335 8.30 -13.01 -18.42
CA GLU A 335 7.70 -12.71 -19.71
C GLU A 335 7.34 -13.97 -20.51
N ALA A 336 8.03 -15.09 -20.25
CA ALA A 336 7.91 -16.30 -21.07
C ALA A 336 6.55 -17.00 -20.92
N SER A 337 5.90 -16.90 -19.76
CA SER A 337 4.55 -17.45 -19.53
C SER A 337 3.42 -16.52 -19.95
N VAL A 338 3.72 -15.29 -20.36
CA VAL A 338 2.71 -14.34 -20.87
C VAL A 338 2.21 -14.78 -22.24
N LYS A 339 0.92 -15.09 -22.34
CA LYS A 339 0.29 -15.55 -23.58
C LYS A 339 -0.92 -14.70 -23.91
N GLY A 340 -0.99 -14.19 -25.13
CA GLY A 340 -2.16 -13.46 -25.59
C GLY A 340 -2.35 -12.07 -24.98
N TYR A 341 -1.30 -11.45 -24.46
CA TYR A 341 -1.32 -10.07 -23.99
C TYR A 341 -1.25 -9.09 -25.17
N ASN A 342 -2.01 -7.99 -25.09
CA ASN A 342 -1.98 -6.86 -26.03
C ASN A 342 -2.15 -7.28 -27.52
N GLN A 343 -3.13 -8.18 -27.81
CA GLN A 343 -3.32 -8.71 -29.17
C GLN A 343 -4.07 -7.74 -30.08
N HIS A 344 -5.12 -7.09 -29.57
CA HIS A 344 -6.01 -6.19 -30.32
C HIS A 344 -6.49 -6.84 -31.64
N ASP A 345 -6.98 -8.09 -31.58
CA ASP A 345 -7.40 -8.90 -32.72
C ASP A 345 -8.92 -9.17 -32.65
N ALA A 346 -9.71 -8.22 -33.17
CA ALA A 346 -11.17 -8.32 -33.19
C ALA A 346 -11.66 -9.50 -34.03
N LYS A 347 -10.93 -9.92 -35.07
CA LYS A 347 -11.29 -11.07 -35.91
C LYS A 347 -11.18 -12.37 -35.12
N LYS A 348 -10.04 -12.60 -34.48
CA LYS A 348 -9.83 -13.75 -33.60
C LYS A 348 -10.86 -13.78 -32.44
N ALA A 349 -11.15 -12.63 -31.85
CA ALA A 349 -12.16 -12.51 -30.81
C ALA A 349 -13.55 -12.93 -31.33
N GLY A 350 -13.97 -12.46 -32.50
CA GLY A 350 -15.22 -12.86 -33.12
C GLY A 350 -15.31 -14.35 -33.47
N GLU A 351 -14.19 -14.97 -33.86
CA GLU A 351 -14.09 -16.43 -34.06
C GLU A 351 -14.28 -17.20 -32.77
N LEU A 352 -13.66 -16.76 -31.67
CA LEU A 352 -13.81 -17.34 -30.34
C LEU A 352 -15.23 -17.20 -29.79
N LEU A 353 -15.90 -16.04 -30.02
CA LEU A 353 -17.31 -15.85 -29.65
C LEU A 353 -18.23 -16.82 -30.36
N LYS A 354 -18.01 -17.06 -31.66
CA LYS A 354 -18.76 -18.07 -32.42
C LYS A 354 -18.56 -19.48 -31.86
N GLN A 355 -17.30 -19.85 -31.55
CA GLN A 355 -16.98 -21.13 -30.93
C GLN A 355 -17.61 -21.29 -29.54
N ALA A 356 -17.68 -20.18 -28.78
CA ALA A 356 -18.32 -20.14 -27.46
C ALA A 356 -19.85 -20.27 -27.54
N GLY A 357 -20.46 -20.08 -28.73
CA GLY A 357 -21.91 -20.03 -28.89
C GLY A 357 -22.56 -18.76 -28.32
N TYR A 358 -21.79 -17.66 -28.20
CA TYR A 358 -22.29 -16.38 -27.72
C TYR A 358 -23.35 -15.82 -28.67
N LYS A 359 -24.50 -15.37 -28.15
CA LYS A 359 -25.67 -14.94 -28.92
C LYS A 359 -25.96 -13.45 -28.77
N GLY A 360 -25.04 -12.68 -28.19
CA GLY A 360 -25.22 -11.24 -28.03
C GLY A 360 -25.81 -10.84 -26.67
N GLU A 361 -25.75 -11.71 -25.67
CA GLU A 361 -26.13 -11.35 -24.31
C GLU A 361 -25.28 -10.17 -23.80
N PRO A 362 -25.90 -9.13 -23.20
CA PRO A 362 -25.15 -7.97 -22.74
C PRO A 362 -24.12 -8.33 -21.66
N ILE A 363 -22.88 -7.93 -21.86
CA ILE A 363 -21.80 -8.03 -20.86
C ILE A 363 -21.89 -6.81 -19.94
N LYS A 364 -22.29 -7.02 -18.70
CA LYS A 364 -22.40 -5.99 -17.67
C LYS A 364 -21.02 -5.68 -17.11
N ILE A 365 -20.46 -4.52 -17.45
CA ILE A 365 -19.13 -4.09 -17.02
C ILE A 365 -19.26 -2.97 -15.99
N LEU A 366 -18.74 -3.17 -14.77
CA LEU A 366 -18.75 -2.15 -13.73
C LEU A 366 -17.47 -1.31 -13.80
N THR A 367 -17.62 0.02 -13.73
CA THR A 367 -16.51 0.98 -13.63
C THR A 367 -16.89 2.15 -12.72
N SER A 368 -15.89 2.97 -12.32
CA SER A 368 -16.12 4.13 -11.47
C SER A 368 -15.32 5.35 -11.92
N PRO A 369 -15.95 6.53 -12.06
CA PRO A 369 -15.27 7.77 -12.40
C PRO A 369 -14.46 8.36 -11.24
N GLN A 370 -14.61 7.83 -10.02
CA GLN A 370 -13.79 8.23 -8.87
C GLN A 370 -12.32 7.78 -9.05
N TYR A 371 -12.10 6.74 -9.87
CA TYR A 371 -10.79 6.37 -10.42
C TYR A 371 -10.81 6.66 -11.91
N ASP A 372 -10.57 7.92 -12.29
CA ASP A 372 -10.66 8.43 -13.65
C ASP A 372 -9.94 7.55 -14.68
N PHE A 373 -8.74 7.05 -14.32
CA PHE A 373 -7.98 6.16 -15.19
C PHE A 373 -8.72 4.84 -15.49
N LEU A 374 -9.43 4.25 -14.51
CA LEU A 374 -10.22 3.02 -14.73
C LEU A 374 -11.42 3.30 -15.63
N TYR A 375 -12.07 4.45 -15.43
CA TYR A 375 -13.19 4.87 -16.27
C TYR A 375 -12.75 5.09 -17.73
N LYS A 376 -11.66 5.83 -17.96
CA LYS A 376 -11.10 6.04 -19.31
C LYS A 376 -10.71 4.72 -19.97
N MET A 377 -10.06 3.80 -19.26
CA MET A 377 -9.77 2.45 -19.76
C MET A 377 -11.02 1.68 -20.14
N SER A 378 -12.10 1.79 -19.35
CA SER A 378 -13.34 1.07 -19.61
C SER A 378 -14.07 1.56 -20.87
N LEU A 379 -13.93 2.84 -21.23
CA LEU A 379 -14.48 3.38 -22.49
C LEU A 379 -13.76 2.80 -23.72
N VAL A 380 -12.43 2.72 -23.68
CA VAL A 380 -11.65 2.07 -24.76
C VAL A 380 -11.99 0.58 -24.84
N ALA A 381 -12.07 -0.10 -23.70
CA ALA A 381 -12.46 -1.51 -23.66
C ALA A 381 -13.87 -1.75 -24.22
N GLN A 382 -14.82 -0.88 -23.92
CA GLN A 382 -16.18 -0.95 -24.50
C GLN A 382 -16.13 -0.93 -26.03
N GLN A 383 -15.36 -0.01 -26.62
CA GLN A 383 -15.21 0.10 -28.06
C GLN A 383 -14.57 -1.17 -28.64
N ASN A 384 -13.43 -1.63 -28.09
CA ASN A 384 -12.74 -2.82 -28.58
C ASN A 384 -13.62 -4.08 -28.53
N LEU A 385 -14.39 -4.24 -27.44
CA LEU A 385 -15.30 -5.38 -27.29
C LEU A 385 -16.45 -5.30 -28.30
N GLN A 386 -17.04 -4.12 -28.53
CA GLN A 386 -18.11 -3.93 -29.52
C GLN A 386 -17.64 -4.21 -30.96
N GLU A 387 -16.42 -3.76 -31.31
CA GLU A 387 -15.79 -4.07 -32.60
C GLU A 387 -15.58 -5.57 -32.82
N ALA A 388 -15.33 -6.31 -31.75
CA ALA A 388 -15.19 -7.77 -31.77
C ALA A 388 -16.52 -8.54 -31.77
N GLY A 389 -17.66 -7.84 -31.63
CA GLY A 389 -19.00 -8.43 -31.68
C GLY A 389 -19.65 -8.70 -30.34
N PHE A 390 -19.11 -8.17 -29.25
CA PHE A 390 -19.78 -8.19 -27.94
C PHE A 390 -20.88 -7.12 -27.86
N THR A 391 -21.95 -7.43 -27.14
CA THR A 391 -22.90 -6.43 -26.66
C THR A 391 -22.45 -5.99 -25.26
N VAL A 392 -22.19 -4.69 -25.06
CA VAL A 392 -21.64 -4.18 -23.81
C VAL A 392 -22.63 -3.27 -23.10
N ASP A 393 -22.92 -3.57 -21.81
CA ASP A 393 -23.64 -2.73 -20.85
C ASP A 393 -22.64 -2.15 -19.84
N LEU A 394 -22.10 -0.95 -20.13
CA LEU A 394 -21.14 -0.26 -19.26
C LEU A 394 -21.87 0.47 -18.15
N GLN A 395 -21.75 0.00 -16.91
CA GLN A 395 -22.38 0.54 -15.71
C GLN A 395 -21.40 1.41 -14.94
N VAL A 396 -21.63 2.73 -14.98
CA VAL A 396 -20.81 3.73 -14.30
C VAL A 396 -21.39 3.99 -12.92
N LEU A 397 -20.65 3.62 -11.86
CA LEU A 397 -21.10 3.63 -10.48
C LEU A 397 -20.10 4.41 -9.60
N ASP A 398 -20.57 4.92 -8.46
CA ASP A 398 -19.63 5.31 -7.40
C ASP A 398 -18.88 4.10 -6.87
N TRP A 399 -17.66 4.33 -6.33
CA TRP A 399 -16.78 3.23 -5.96
C TRP A 399 -17.34 2.33 -4.85
N ALA A 400 -18.03 2.90 -3.87
CA ALA A 400 -18.62 2.15 -2.77
C ALA A 400 -19.73 1.22 -3.27
N THR A 401 -20.59 1.70 -4.17
CA THR A 401 -21.62 0.91 -4.85
C THR A 401 -21.00 -0.20 -5.70
N LEU A 402 -19.93 0.08 -6.45
CA LEU A 402 -19.21 -0.94 -7.21
C LEU A 402 -18.66 -2.02 -6.28
N LEU A 403 -18.00 -1.65 -5.17
CA LEU A 403 -17.46 -2.61 -4.20
C LEU A 403 -18.54 -3.49 -3.55
N SER A 404 -19.69 -2.92 -3.26
CA SER A 404 -20.86 -3.68 -2.77
C SER A 404 -21.39 -4.64 -3.82
N LYS A 405 -21.63 -4.13 -5.05
CA LYS A 405 -22.25 -4.85 -6.15
C LYS A 405 -21.41 -6.02 -6.65
N ARG A 406 -20.07 -5.90 -6.67
CA ARG A 406 -19.17 -6.99 -7.11
C ARG A 406 -19.20 -8.23 -6.22
N SER A 407 -19.80 -8.16 -5.03
CA SER A 407 -19.97 -9.30 -4.13
C SER A 407 -21.15 -10.21 -4.53
N ASP A 408 -22.09 -9.70 -5.35
CA ASP A 408 -23.19 -10.46 -5.90
C ASP A 408 -22.85 -10.95 -7.32
N ALA A 409 -22.66 -12.26 -7.47
CA ALA A 409 -22.32 -12.89 -8.74
C ALA A 409 -23.36 -12.68 -9.86
N ASN A 410 -24.61 -12.35 -9.55
CA ASN A 410 -25.67 -12.15 -10.56
C ASN A 410 -25.75 -10.70 -11.07
N ALA A 411 -24.99 -9.78 -10.45
CA ALA A 411 -25.12 -8.36 -10.73
C ALA A 411 -24.17 -7.84 -11.83
N TRP A 412 -23.18 -8.62 -12.26
CA TRP A 412 -22.13 -8.17 -13.19
C TRP A 412 -21.46 -9.34 -13.91
N ASP A 413 -20.75 -9.02 -15.02
CA ASP A 413 -19.96 -9.97 -15.79
C ASP A 413 -18.45 -9.62 -15.78
N ALA A 414 -18.13 -8.33 -15.70
CA ALA A 414 -16.76 -7.83 -15.56
C ALA A 414 -16.72 -6.57 -14.69
N PHE A 415 -15.56 -6.28 -14.05
CA PHE A 415 -15.34 -4.98 -13.41
C PHE A 415 -13.89 -4.52 -13.52
N PHE A 416 -13.73 -3.20 -13.66
CA PHE A 416 -12.43 -2.56 -13.68
C PHE A 416 -11.93 -2.30 -12.26
N THR A 417 -10.66 -2.59 -12.02
CA THR A 417 -9.98 -2.33 -10.76
C THR A 417 -8.47 -2.23 -10.97
N TYR A 418 -7.74 -2.04 -9.90
CA TYR A 418 -6.28 -2.15 -9.88
C TYR A 418 -5.80 -2.90 -8.65
N HIS A 419 -4.60 -3.44 -8.72
CA HIS A 419 -3.88 -3.99 -7.59
C HIS A 419 -2.63 -3.15 -7.34
N THR A 420 -2.44 -2.72 -6.11
CA THR A 420 -1.17 -2.15 -5.66
C THR A 420 -0.11 -3.24 -5.70
N PHE A 421 1.11 -2.87 -6.05
CA PHE A 421 2.23 -3.80 -6.03
C PHE A 421 2.40 -4.42 -4.63
N VAL A 422 2.52 -5.74 -4.60
CA VAL A 422 2.86 -6.52 -3.41
C VAL A 422 3.97 -7.50 -3.77
N PRO A 423 5.02 -7.65 -2.95
CA PRO A 423 6.21 -8.43 -3.32
C PRO A 423 6.00 -9.95 -3.25
N GLU A 424 4.88 -10.42 -2.74
CA GLU A 424 4.57 -11.84 -2.55
C GLU A 424 3.29 -12.21 -3.32
N PRO A 425 3.34 -13.19 -4.25
CA PRO A 425 2.18 -13.61 -5.06
C PRO A 425 0.92 -13.97 -4.27
N THR A 426 1.07 -14.63 -3.13
CA THR A 426 -0.06 -15.01 -2.26
C THR A 426 -0.84 -13.79 -1.74
N LEU A 427 -0.21 -12.60 -1.74
CA LEU A 427 -0.83 -11.34 -1.33
C LEU A 427 -1.67 -10.69 -2.43
N ILE A 428 -1.56 -11.13 -3.68
CA ILE A 428 -2.38 -10.63 -4.79
C ILE A 428 -3.81 -11.11 -4.57
N THR A 429 -4.76 -10.18 -4.46
CA THR A 429 -6.13 -10.50 -4.03
C THR A 429 -6.85 -11.49 -4.93
N ILE A 430 -6.59 -11.48 -6.25
CA ILE A 430 -7.20 -12.44 -7.19
C ILE A 430 -6.71 -13.88 -6.97
N MET A 431 -5.62 -14.08 -6.23
CA MET A 431 -5.18 -15.45 -5.86
C MET A 431 -6.09 -16.07 -4.81
N ASN A 432 -6.85 -15.28 -4.05
CA ASN A 432 -7.87 -15.80 -3.13
C ASN A 432 -9.10 -16.26 -3.92
N PRO A 433 -9.50 -17.54 -3.83
CA PRO A 433 -10.66 -18.07 -4.57
C PRO A 433 -12.00 -17.43 -4.16
N ALA A 434 -12.08 -16.83 -2.97
CA ALA A 434 -13.27 -16.11 -2.51
C ALA A 434 -13.37 -14.67 -3.02
N TYR A 435 -12.29 -14.12 -3.63
CA TYR A 435 -12.30 -12.76 -4.17
C TYR A 435 -13.28 -12.67 -5.37
N PRO A 436 -14.03 -11.57 -5.52
CA PRO A 436 -14.93 -11.37 -6.67
C PRO A 436 -14.21 -11.58 -8.01
N GLY A 437 -14.80 -12.42 -8.86
CA GLY A 437 -14.19 -13.06 -10.01
C GLY A 437 -14.09 -14.57 -9.81
N TRP A 438 -13.89 -15.00 -8.57
CA TRP A 438 -13.96 -16.41 -8.11
C TRP A 438 -13.12 -17.35 -8.96
N TRP A 439 -11.86 -16.98 -9.17
CA TRP A 439 -10.91 -17.85 -9.84
C TRP A 439 -10.55 -19.05 -8.94
N ASP A 440 -11.38 -20.08 -9.02
CA ASP A 440 -11.31 -21.28 -8.17
C ASP A 440 -11.33 -22.55 -9.04
N THR A 441 -10.20 -22.85 -9.67
CA THR A 441 -10.02 -24.07 -10.45
C THR A 441 -9.10 -25.05 -9.72
N PRO A 442 -9.27 -26.38 -9.91
CA PRO A 442 -8.40 -27.39 -9.29
C PRO A 442 -6.92 -27.19 -9.64
N GLU A 443 -6.62 -26.81 -10.90
CA GLU A 443 -5.26 -26.60 -11.38
C GLU A 443 -4.61 -25.38 -10.67
N LYS A 444 -5.34 -24.27 -10.56
CA LYS A 444 -4.87 -23.06 -9.85
C LYS A 444 -4.67 -23.37 -8.37
N LYS A 445 -5.60 -24.10 -7.74
CA LYS A 445 -5.48 -24.49 -6.33
C LYS A 445 -4.23 -25.33 -6.11
N ALA A 446 -4.01 -26.37 -6.92
CA ALA A 446 -2.84 -27.25 -6.82
C ALA A 446 -1.53 -26.47 -7.02
N ALA A 447 -1.46 -25.57 -8.02
CA ALA A 447 -0.29 -24.74 -8.27
C ALA A 447 -0.02 -23.75 -7.13
N LEU A 448 -1.05 -23.13 -6.57
CA LEU A 448 -0.90 -22.19 -5.45
C LEU A 448 -0.50 -22.91 -4.14
N ASP A 449 -1.06 -24.09 -3.88
CA ASP A 449 -0.69 -24.90 -2.72
C ASP A 449 0.78 -25.34 -2.81
N ALA A 450 1.27 -25.78 -3.98
CA ALA A 450 2.67 -26.12 -4.23
C ALA A 450 3.58 -24.89 -4.01
N PHE A 451 3.25 -23.75 -4.62
CA PHE A 451 3.96 -22.48 -4.45
C PHE A 451 4.06 -22.04 -2.99
N ASN A 452 2.98 -22.20 -2.21
CA ASN A 452 2.93 -21.81 -0.80
C ASN A 452 3.74 -22.75 0.09
N ALA A 453 3.84 -24.03 -0.27
CA ALA A 453 4.61 -25.02 0.48
C ALA A 453 6.11 -25.01 0.15
N GLU A 454 6.50 -24.51 -1.03
CA GLU A 454 7.90 -24.48 -1.46
C GLU A 454 8.68 -23.39 -0.73
N THR A 455 9.79 -23.77 -0.10
CA THR A 455 10.66 -22.87 0.67
C THR A 455 11.93 -22.45 -0.08
N ASP A 456 12.29 -23.13 -1.16
CA ASP A 456 13.41 -22.76 -2.02
C ASP A 456 13.01 -21.60 -2.94
N PRO A 457 13.66 -20.43 -2.86
CA PRO A 457 13.30 -19.27 -3.66
C PRO A 457 13.32 -19.50 -5.17
N ALA A 458 14.28 -20.29 -5.68
CA ALA A 458 14.39 -20.54 -7.11
C ALA A 458 13.27 -21.44 -7.63
N LYS A 459 12.86 -22.43 -6.83
CA LYS A 459 11.71 -23.28 -7.16
C LYS A 459 10.41 -22.49 -7.08
N ARG A 460 10.25 -21.59 -6.10
CA ARG A 460 9.09 -20.68 -6.01
C ARG A 460 8.94 -19.82 -7.27
N VAL A 461 10.04 -19.33 -7.85
CA VAL A 461 9.99 -18.62 -9.14
C VAL A 461 9.46 -19.53 -10.25
N THR A 462 9.85 -20.81 -10.27
CA THR A 462 9.35 -21.79 -11.25
C THR A 462 7.85 -22.06 -11.05
N ASP A 463 7.41 -22.26 -9.82
CA ASP A 463 6.00 -22.47 -9.48
C ASP A 463 5.15 -21.26 -9.84
N TRP A 464 5.68 -20.04 -9.61
CA TRP A 464 5.00 -18.81 -10.02
C TRP A 464 4.79 -18.74 -11.54
N LYS A 465 5.75 -19.14 -12.36
CA LYS A 465 5.58 -19.18 -13.82
C LYS A 465 4.41 -20.06 -14.23
N ALA A 466 4.21 -21.19 -13.56
CA ALA A 466 3.05 -22.05 -13.80
C ALA A 466 1.74 -21.34 -13.46
N ILE A 467 1.68 -20.65 -12.32
CA ILE A 467 0.49 -19.87 -11.91
C ILE A 467 0.18 -18.73 -12.91
N GLN A 468 1.20 -17.98 -13.32
CA GLN A 468 1.04 -16.93 -14.34
C GLN A 468 0.59 -17.52 -15.69
N GLY A 469 1.11 -18.68 -16.06
CA GLY A 469 0.66 -19.41 -17.25
C GLY A 469 -0.83 -19.79 -17.18
N LEU A 470 -1.31 -20.24 -16.02
CA LEU A 470 -2.74 -20.50 -15.78
C LEU A 470 -3.57 -19.20 -15.86
N PHE A 471 -3.07 -18.08 -15.33
CA PHE A 471 -3.73 -16.78 -15.45
C PHE A 471 -4.01 -16.42 -16.91
N TYR A 472 -3.04 -16.60 -17.81
CA TYR A 472 -3.17 -16.31 -19.23
C TYR A 472 -4.00 -17.33 -20.03
N THR A 473 -4.06 -18.59 -19.58
CA THR A 473 -4.85 -19.64 -20.28
C THR A 473 -6.29 -19.72 -19.81
N GLN A 474 -6.54 -19.51 -18.51
CA GLN A 474 -7.89 -19.54 -17.94
C GLN A 474 -8.58 -18.17 -17.96
N VAL A 475 -7.80 -17.09 -18.13
CA VAL A 475 -8.26 -15.70 -18.25
C VAL A 475 -9.24 -15.30 -17.14
N PRO A 476 -8.85 -15.40 -15.84
CA PRO A 476 -9.71 -14.93 -14.77
C PRO A 476 -9.84 -13.39 -14.76
N ALA A 477 -8.85 -12.73 -15.31
CA ALA A 477 -8.78 -11.29 -15.50
C ALA A 477 -7.84 -10.98 -16.68
N ILE A 478 -7.87 -9.76 -17.19
CA ILE A 478 -6.88 -9.25 -18.12
C ILE A 478 -6.08 -8.17 -17.42
N LYS A 479 -4.76 -8.36 -17.31
CA LYS A 479 -3.84 -7.29 -16.93
C LYS A 479 -3.81 -6.27 -18.06
N ILE A 480 -4.06 -4.99 -17.75
CA ILE A 480 -3.99 -3.92 -18.74
C ILE A 480 -2.55 -3.42 -18.84
N GLY A 481 -1.90 -3.21 -17.72
CA GLY A 481 -0.49 -2.82 -17.65
C GLY A 481 -0.15 -2.22 -16.30
N GLU A 482 1.11 -1.85 -16.14
CA GLU A 482 1.58 -1.19 -14.93
C GLU A 482 1.37 0.31 -15.03
N PHE A 483 1.06 0.92 -13.92
CA PHE A 483 1.02 2.37 -13.80
C PHE A 483 1.78 2.84 -12.57
N TYR A 484 2.21 4.09 -12.61
CA TYR A 484 3.02 4.70 -11.60
C TYR A 484 2.24 5.76 -10.84
N ASN A 485 2.49 5.89 -9.54
CA ASN A 485 1.86 6.92 -8.75
C ASN A 485 2.68 8.22 -8.84
N LEU A 486 1.99 9.32 -9.08
CA LEU A 486 2.56 10.66 -9.05
C LEU A 486 2.35 11.26 -7.67
N ALA A 487 3.43 11.65 -7.02
CA ALA A 487 3.44 12.45 -5.82
C ALA A 487 4.16 13.79 -6.07
N ALA A 488 4.11 14.71 -5.13
CA ALA A 488 4.93 15.91 -5.16
C ALA A 488 5.54 16.18 -3.78
N GLN A 489 6.73 16.76 -3.80
CA GLN A 489 7.41 17.22 -2.59
C GLN A 489 7.91 18.66 -2.73
N SER A 490 8.06 19.32 -1.60
CA SER A 490 8.82 20.55 -1.51
C SER A 490 10.30 20.28 -1.80
N LYS A 491 10.97 21.10 -2.59
CA LYS A 491 12.41 21.01 -2.84
C LYS A 491 13.27 21.28 -1.60
N LYS A 492 12.63 21.71 -0.50
CA LYS A 492 13.27 21.77 0.83
C LYS A 492 13.38 20.41 1.51
N LEU A 493 12.65 19.39 1.04
CA LEU A 493 12.78 18.03 1.56
C LEU A 493 13.97 17.32 0.91
N SER A 494 14.69 16.56 1.68
CA SER A 494 15.76 15.68 1.22
C SER A 494 15.72 14.34 1.94
N GLY A 495 16.22 13.27 1.30
CA GLY A 495 16.25 11.94 1.88
C GLY A 495 14.93 11.14 1.75
N TYR A 496 13.92 11.68 1.07
CA TYR A 496 12.71 10.92 0.77
C TYR A 496 13.01 9.78 -0.21
N THR A 497 12.46 8.61 0.07
CA THR A 497 12.55 7.42 -0.80
C THR A 497 11.19 7.19 -1.46
N PRO A 498 11.08 7.23 -2.80
CA PRO A 498 9.82 6.95 -3.48
C PRO A 498 9.40 5.47 -3.32
N VAL A 499 8.31 5.24 -2.61
CA VAL A 499 7.76 3.90 -2.32
C VAL A 499 6.24 3.95 -2.30
N PRO A 500 5.52 2.84 -2.53
CA PRO A 500 4.05 2.80 -2.58
C PRO A 500 3.33 3.31 -1.33
N TRP A 501 3.92 3.09 -0.15
CA TRP A 501 3.42 3.61 1.12
C TRP A 501 4.42 4.63 1.67
N PRO A 502 4.27 5.94 1.36
CA PRO A 502 5.18 7.00 1.78
C PRO A 502 5.49 6.98 3.28
N PHE A 503 6.75 7.22 3.62
CA PHE A 503 7.19 7.38 4.99
C PHE A 503 8.15 8.57 5.12
N PHE A 504 8.28 9.14 6.33
CA PHE A 504 9.00 10.39 6.56
C PHE A 504 10.10 10.28 7.63
N TRP A 505 10.48 9.06 8.07
CA TRP A 505 11.77 8.87 8.72
C TRP A 505 12.88 8.99 7.68
N ASN A 506 14.07 9.44 8.10
CA ASN A 506 15.22 9.75 7.25
C ASN A 506 15.01 10.97 6.31
N VAL A 507 13.85 11.63 6.38
CA VAL A 507 13.58 12.87 5.63
C VAL A 507 14.00 14.07 6.45
N LYS A 508 14.64 15.05 5.79
CA LYS A 508 15.11 16.32 6.39
C LYS A 508 14.44 17.47 5.67
N VAL A 509 14.21 18.55 6.43
CA VAL A 509 13.82 19.86 5.89
C VAL A 509 15.03 20.76 5.85
N ALA A 510 15.39 21.29 4.67
CA ALA A 510 16.41 22.32 4.57
C ALA A 510 15.92 23.58 5.31
N GLN A 511 16.80 24.15 6.12
CA GLN A 511 16.57 25.39 6.86
C GLN A 511 16.51 26.62 5.94
#